data_9bd6c0e9b55f639de6b2a44348a3e90c
#
_entry.id   9bd6c0e9b55f639de6b2a44348a3e90c
#
_cell.length_a   1.000
_cell.length_b   1.000
_cell.length_c   1.000
_cell.angle_alpha   90.00
_cell.angle_beta   90.00
_cell.angle_gamma   90.00
#
_symmetry.space_group_name_H-M   'P 1'
#
loop_
_entity.id
_entity.type
_entity.pdbx_description
1 polymer ?
#
loop_
_entity_poly.entity_id
_entity_poly.type
_entity_poly.pdbx_seq_one_letter_code
_entity_poly.pdbx_strand_id
1 'polypeptide(L)'
;MIACRKSFTDTLLSLARMDKDIIAVTTDARGSVTLNDFAKELPQQFVECGIAEQDAVGISAGLAHSGKKVFVCGPACFYVARSLEQVKVDLAYSQNNVKILGVSGGVAYGALGATHHSLHDIAVLRTFPGMNIVLPCDARQTKKLVE
;
A
#
# COMPACT_ATOMS: atom_id res chain seq x y z
N MET A 1 -2.28 -21.09 9.09
CA MET A 1 -2.45 -19.65 9.45
C MET A 1 -2.28 -18.84 8.17
N ILE A 2 -3.19 -17.92 7.84
CA ILE A 2 -3.08 -17.06 6.65
C ILE A 2 -2.25 -15.84 7.02
N ALA A 3 -1.29 -15.47 6.15
CA ALA A 3 -0.49 -14.24 6.36
C ALA A 3 -1.36 -12.98 6.18
N CYS A 4 -1.09 -11.92 6.97
CA CYS A 4 -1.83 -10.66 6.90
C CYS A 4 -1.87 -10.08 5.47
N ARG A 5 -0.73 -10.08 4.75
CA ARG A 5 -0.67 -9.60 3.35
C ARG A 5 -1.62 -10.38 2.42
N LYS A 6 -1.76 -11.69 2.58
CA LYS A 6 -2.69 -12.50 1.78
C LYS A 6 -4.14 -12.21 2.15
N SER A 7 -4.44 -12.09 3.45
CA SER A 7 -5.77 -11.67 3.90
C SER A 7 -6.16 -10.30 3.37
N PHE A 8 -5.21 -9.35 3.34
CA PHE A 8 -5.41 -8.03 2.75
C PHE A 8 -5.80 -8.14 1.28
N THR A 9 -4.98 -8.82 0.45
CA THR A 9 -5.21 -8.86 -0.99
C THR A 9 -6.44 -9.66 -1.38
N ASP A 10 -6.78 -10.75 -0.65
CA ASP A 10 -8.01 -11.50 -0.88
C ASP A 10 -9.26 -10.66 -0.56
N THR A 11 -9.20 -9.89 0.52
CA THR A 11 -10.31 -9.00 0.89
C THR A 11 -10.43 -7.86 -0.13
N LEU A 12 -9.32 -7.22 -0.49
CA LEU A 12 -9.31 -6.14 -1.49
C LEU A 12 -9.87 -6.61 -2.84
N LEU A 13 -9.46 -7.80 -3.30
CA LEU A 13 -9.98 -8.40 -4.54
C LEU A 13 -11.50 -8.62 -4.45
N SER A 14 -11.98 -9.13 -3.31
CA SER A 14 -13.41 -9.37 -3.11
C SER A 14 -14.21 -8.08 -3.15
N LEU A 15 -13.71 -7.00 -2.56
CA LEU A 15 -14.34 -5.68 -2.60
C LEU A 15 -14.28 -5.07 -4.00
N ALA A 16 -13.14 -5.17 -4.68
CA ALA A 16 -12.93 -4.59 -6.01
C ALA A 16 -13.80 -5.25 -7.11
N ARG A 17 -14.18 -6.51 -6.94
CA ARG A 17 -15.17 -7.18 -7.82
C ARG A 17 -16.54 -6.51 -7.76
N MET A 18 -16.90 -5.90 -6.64
CA MET A 18 -18.19 -5.23 -6.43
C MET A 18 -18.10 -3.72 -6.63
N ASP A 19 -16.91 -3.14 -6.58
CA ASP A 19 -16.69 -1.70 -6.66
C ASP A 19 -15.54 -1.39 -7.64
N LYS A 20 -15.91 -0.85 -8.80
CA LYS A 20 -14.97 -0.50 -9.88
C LYS A 20 -14.12 0.74 -9.59
N ASP A 21 -14.40 1.45 -8.50
CA ASP A 21 -13.60 2.60 -8.09
C ASP A 21 -12.42 2.20 -7.20
N ILE A 22 -12.34 0.96 -6.77
CA ILE A 22 -11.18 0.42 -6.06
C ILE A 22 -10.06 0.15 -7.07
N ILE A 23 -8.92 0.81 -6.87
CA ILE A 23 -7.71 0.65 -7.70
C ILE A 23 -6.54 0.18 -6.83
N ALA A 24 -5.84 -0.85 -7.27
CA ALA A 24 -4.59 -1.30 -6.68
C ALA A 24 -3.40 -0.81 -7.52
N VAL A 25 -2.42 -0.19 -6.87
CA VAL A 25 -1.18 0.32 -7.49
C VAL A 25 0.01 -0.39 -6.86
N THR A 26 1.02 -0.74 -7.64
CA THR A 26 2.27 -1.33 -7.11
C THR A 26 3.49 -0.93 -7.93
N THR A 27 4.69 -1.27 -7.42
CA THR A 27 5.98 -0.86 -7.97
C THR A 27 6.93 -2.05 -8.10
N ASP A 28 6.75 -2.88 -9.14
CA ASP A 28 7.52 -4.12 -9.36
C ASP A 28 7.54 -5.08 -8.13
N ALA A 29 6.59 -4.89 -7.23
CA ALA A 29 6.48 -5.65 -5.98
C ALA A 29 5.25 -6.58 -5.94
N ARG A 30 4.57 -6.78 -7.08
CA ARG A 30 3.31 -7.53 -7.19
C ARG A 30 3.35 -8.90 -6.52
N GLY A 31 4.43 -9.64 -6.69
CA GLY A 31 4.62 -10.94 -6.05
C GLY A 31 4.79 -10.82 -4.52
N SER A 32 5.59 -9.86 -4.07
CA SER A 32 5.87 -9.63 -2.63
C SER A 32 4.62 -9.23 -1.85
N VAL A 33 3.73 -8.46 -2.48
CA VAL A 33 2.47 -8.02 -1.88
C VAL A 33 1.28 -8.92 -2.23
N THR A 34 1.51 -10.05 -2.90
CA THR A 34 0.48 -11.05 -3.27
C THR A 34 -0.67 -10.51 -4.15
N LEU A 35 -0.40 -9.53 -5.02
CA LEU A 35 -1.40 -8.92 -5.93
C LEU A 35 -1.54 -9.64 -7.29
N ASN A 36 -0.91 -10.80 -7.50
CA ASN A 36 -0.96 -11.50 -8.79
C ASN A 36 -2.39 -11.84 -9.23
N ASP A 37 -3.22 -12.35 -8.31
CA ASP A 37 -4.61 -12.70 -8.60
C ASP A 37 -5.43 -11.44 -8.94
N PHE A 38 -5.22 -10.36 -8.19
CA PHE A 38 -5.88 -9.07 -8.45
C PHE A 38 -5.56 -8.54 -9.85
N ALA A 39 -4.28 -8.50 -10.21
CA ALA A 39 -3.83 -8.01 -11.51
C ALA A 39 -4.37 -8.88 -12.68
N LYS A 40 -4.48 -10.19 -12.47
CA LYS A 40 -5.00 -11.12 -13.47
C LYS A 40 -6.51 -11.00 -13.66
N GLU A 41 -7.27 -10.89 -12.57
CA GLU A 41 -8.73 -10.87 -12.62
C GLU A 41 -9.30 -9.49 -12.95
N LEU A 42 -8.67 -8.43 -12.44
CA LEU A 42 -9.15 -7.05 -12.56
C LEU A 42 -8.09 -6.12 -13.17
N PRO A 43 -7.60 -6.41 -14.38
CA PRO A 43 -6.53 -5.62 -15.00
C PRO A 43 -6.88 -4.15 -15.21
N GLN A 44 -8.18 -3.80 -15.31
CA GLN A 44 -8.65 -2.42 -15.44
C GLN A 44 -8.65 -1.64 -14.10
N GLN A 45 -8.47 -2.33 -13.00
CA GLN A 45 -8.39 -1.77 -11.65
C GLN A 45 -6.98 -1.92 -11.05
N PHE A 46 -6.00 -2.27 -11.89
CA PHE A 46 -4.63 -2.50 -11.48
C PHE A 46 -3.64 -1.62 -12.26
N VAL A 47 -2.73 -0.98 -11.52
CA VAL A 47 -1.67 -0.13 -12.09
C VAL A 47 -0.30 -0.63 -11.63
N GLU A 48 0.57 -0.93 -12.58
CA GLU A 48 1.97 -1.27 -12.34
C GLU A 48 2.85 -0.10 -12.77
N CYS A 49 3.56 0.50 -11.81
CA CYS A 49 4.40 1.69 -12.05
C CYS A 49 5.87 1.37 -12.30
N GLY A 50 6.28 0.09 -12.25
CA GLY A 50 7.69 -0.27 -12.25
C GLY A 50 8.38 0.14 -10.95
N ILE A 51 9.72 0.18 -10.92
CA ILE A 51 10.48 0.57 -9.72
C ILE A 51 10.47 2.10 -9.58
N ALA A 52 9.32 2.67 -9.21
CA ALA A 52 9.07 4.10 -9.18
C ALA A 52 8.07 4.48 -8.06
N GLU A 53 8.46 4.31 -6.79
CA GLU A 53 7.57 4.51 -5.65
C GLU A 53 7.08 5.96 -5.53
N GLN A 54 7.90 6.94 -5.90
CA GLN A 54 7.49 8.36 -5.90
C GLN A 54 6.36 8.60 -6.91
N ASP A 55 6.52 8.10 -8.14
CA ASP A 55 5.48 8.19 -9.18
C ASP A 55 4.22 7.44 -8.78
N ALA A 56 4.36 6.25 -8.17
CA ALA A 56 3.22 5.46 -7.69
C ALA A 56 2.38 6.22 -6.67
N VAL A 57 3.01 6.97 -5.76
CA VAL A 57 2.29 7.83 -4.80
C VAL A 57 1.61 9.00 -5.51
N GLY A 58 2.29 9.69 -6.42
CA GLY A 58 1.72 10.78 -7.22
C GLY A 58 0.54 10.32 -8.10
N ILE A 59 0.68 9.19 -8.80
CA ILE A 59 -0.40 8.56 -9.59
C ILE A 59 -1.57 8.20 -8.67
N SER A 60 -1.30 7.63 -7.49
CA SER A 60 -2.33 7.28 -6.52
C SER A 60 -3.09 8.51 -6.01
N ALA A 61 -2.38 9.61 -5.77
CA ALA A 61 -3.00 10.89 -5.39
C ALA A 61 -3.92 11.43 -6.49
N GLY A 62 -3.47 11.43 -7.75
CA GLY A 62 -4.28 11.85 -8.89
C GLY A 62 -5.53 10.99 -9.09
N LEU A 63 -5.42 9.68 -8.96
CA LEU A 63 -6.54 8.75 -9.02
C LEU A 63 -7.53 9.00 -7.87
N ALA A 64 -7.04 9.20 -6.64
CA ALA A 64 -7.90 9.51 -5.50
C ALA A 64 -8.61 10.85 -5.67
N HIS A 65 -7.92 11.86 -6.19
CA HIS A 65 -8.51 13.17 -6.50
C HIS A 65 -9.61 13.07 -7.57
N SER A 66 -9.52 12.10 -8.47
CA SER A 66 -10.57 11.80 -9.48
C SER A 66 -11.72 10.93 -8.94
N GLY A 67 -11.74 10.65 -7.63
CA GLY A 67 -12.81 9.90 -6.97
C GLY A 67 -12.56 8.40 -6.80
N LYS A 68 -11.37 7.91 -7.13
CA LYS A 68 -11.02 6.48 -6.94
C LYS A 68 -10.64 6.18 -5.49
N LYS A 69 -10.85 4.93 -5.09
CA LYS A 69 -10.45 4.36 -3.79
C LYS A 69 -9.13 3.61 -3.99
N VAL A 70 -8.03 4.28 -3.73
CA VAL A 70 -6.71 3.79 -4.13
C VAL A 70 -5.98 3.09 -2.98
N PHE A 71 -5.39 1.94 -3.31
CA PHE A 71 -4.50 1.16 -2.45
C PHE A 71 -3.15 1.03 -3.15
N VAL A 72 -2.13 1.75 -2.67
CA VAL A 72 -0.76 1.62 -3.17
C VAL A 72 0.00 0.63 -2.29
N CYS A 73 0.59 -0.39 -2.89
CA CYS A 73 1.06 -1.59 -2.21
C CYS A 73 2.52 -1.91 -2.55
N GLY A 74 3.35 -2.09 -1.54
CA GLY A 74 4.75 -2.48 -1.71
C GLY A 74 5.50 -2.62 -0.39
N PRO A 75 6.83 -2.80 -0.43
CA PRO A 75 7.65 -2.85 0.78
C PRO A 75 7.59 -1.53 1.57
N ALA A 76 7.41 -1.64 2.88
CA ALA A 76 7.28 -0.47 3.77
C ALA A 76 8.49 0.47 3.67
N CYS A 77 9.72 -0.10 3.62
CA CYS A 77 10.94 0.68 3.54
C CYS A 77 11.02 1.59 2.31
N PHE A 78 10.44 1.16 1.18
CA PHE A 78 10.52 1.94 -0.06
C PHE A 78 9.51 3.08 -0.07
N TYR A 79 8.26 2.81 0.29
CA TYR A 79 7.24 3.86 0.32
C TYR A 79 7.50 4.93 1.39
N VAL A 80 8.09 4.54 2.52
CA VAL A 80 8.39 5.52 3.58
C VAL A 80 9.66 6.31 3.29
N ALA A 81 10.73 5.66 2.81
CA ALA A 81 12.00 6.35 2.60
C ALA A 81 12.07 7.09 1.26
N ARG A 82 11.73 6.41 0.15
CA ARG A 82 11.87 6.99 -1.19
C ARG A 82 10.79 8.01 -1.53
N SER A 83 9.56 7.80 -1.10
CA SER A 83 8.42 8.66 -1.44
C SER A 83 7.89 9.48 -0.27
N LEU A 84 8.73 9.72 0.75
CA LEU A 84 8.32 10.42 1.95
C LEU A 84 7.72 11.80 1.66
N GLU A 85 8.31 12.55 0.75
CA GLU A 85 7.85 13.87 0.37
C GLU A 85 6.47 13.79 -0.31
N GLN A 86 6.29 12.87 -1.26
CA GLN A 86 5.02 12.65 -1.94
C GLN A 86 3.93 12.18 -0.96
N VAL A 87 4.26 11.29 -0.03
CA VAL A 87 3.31 10.89 1.03
C VAL A 87 2.89 12.08 1.89
N LYS A 88 3.85 12.95 2.25
CA LYS A 88 3.57 14.15 3.03
C LYS A 88 2.69 15.15 2.28
N VAL A 89 3.04 15.47 1.03
CA VAL A 89 2.41 16.56 0.28
C VAL A 89 1.18 16.06 -0.48
N ASP A 90 1.34 15.00 -1.28
CA ASP A 90 0.30 14.55 -2.18
C ASP A 90 -0.81 13.76 -1.47
N LEU A 91 -0.48 13.09 -0.34
CA LEU A 91 -1.49 12.34 0.42
C LEU A 91 -1.94 13.07 1.67
N ALA A 92 -1.03 13.34 2.62
CA ALA A 92 -1.41 13.86 3.93
C ALA A 92 -1.87 15.34 3.85
N TYR A 93 -1.06 16.22 3.27
CA TYR A 93 -1.41 17.65 3.15
C TYR A 93 -2.62 17.86 2.23
N SER A 94 -2.66 17.18 1.09
CA SER A 94 -3.75 17.27 0.12
C SER A 94 -5.00 16.47 0.52
N GLN A 95 -4.95 15.74 1.64
CA GLN A 95 -6.04 14.93 2.19
C GLN A 95 -6.63 13.92 1.17
N ASN A 96 -5.79 13.37 0.31
CA ASN A 96 -6.19 12.38 -0.66
C ASN A 96 -6.45 11.01 -0.01
N ASN A 97 -7.57 10.37 -0.37
CA ASN A 97 -8.00 9.09 0.18
C ASN A 97 -7.23 7.91 -0.41
N VAL A 98 -5.94 7.84 -0.12
CA VAL A 98 -5.05 6.74 -0.53
C VAL A 98 -4.66 5.92 0.70
N LYS A 99 -4.69 4.59 0.55
CA LYS A 99 -4.20 3.64 1.56
C LYS A 99 -2.86 3.09 1.11
N ILE A 100 -1.85 3.20 1.97
CA ILE A 100 -0.53 2.62 1.71
C ILE A 100 -0.46 1.28 2.42
N LEU A 101 -0.36 0.18 1.66
CA LEU A 101 -0.01 -1.12 2.22
C LEU A 101 1.51 -1.27 2.24
N GLY A 102 2.12 -1.06 3.38
CA GLY A 102 3.54 -1.32 3.60
C GLY A 102 3.76 -2.74 4.14
N VAL A 103 4.23 -3.67 3.32
CA VAL A 103 4.58 -5.01 3.80
C VAL A 103 6.00 -5.06 4.35
N SER A 104 6.27 -6.03 5.21
CA SER A 104 7.61 -6.33 5.74
C SER A 104 8.25 -5.15 6.49
N GLY A 105 7.48 -4.52 7.39
CA GLY A 105 8.01 -3.53 8.34
C GLY A 105 9.04 -4.13 9.31
N GLY A 106 9.77 -3.28 9.99
CA GLY A 106 10.83 -3.68 10.91
C GLY A 106 11.96 -4.41 10.19
N VAL A 107 12.38 -5.55 10.74
CA VAL A 107 13.46 -6.41 10.22
C VAL A 107 12.93 -7.66 9.50
N ALA A 108 11.67 -7.67 9.06
CA ALA A 108 11.03 -8.86 8.50
C ALA A 108 11.73 -9.42 7.24
N TYR A 109 12.44 -8.61 6.48
CA TYR A 109 13.24 -9.06 5.35
C TYR A 109 14.55 -9.78 5.72
N GLY A 110 14.96 -9.75 7.00
CA GLY A 110 16.08 -10.53 7.48
C GLY A 110 17.37 -10.35 6.67
N ALA A 111 17.78 -11.40 5.96
CA ALA A 111 19.04 -11.46 5.20
C ALA A 111 19.18 -10.39 4.10
N LEU A 112 18.11 -9.74 3.64
CA LEU A 112 18.22 -8.64 2.68
C LEU A 112 18.86 -7.38 3.29
N GLY A 113 18.95 -7.32 4.61
CA GLY A 113 19.73 -6.32 5.33
C GLY A 113 19.11 -4.93 5.36
N ALA A 114 19.94 -3.95 5.71
CA ALA A 114 19.54 -2.59 6.04
C ALA A 114 18.78 -1.86 4.92
N THR A 115 19.04 -2.18 3.65
CA THR A 115 18.36 -1.57 2.50
C THR A 115 16.87 -1.93 2.43
N HIS A 116 16.46 -3.02 3.07
CA HIS A 116 15.09 -3.53 3.10
C HIS A 116 14.45 -3.47 4.49
N HIS A 117 15.21 -3.14 5.53
CA HIS A 117 14.66 -2.96 6.88
C HIS A 117 13.91 -1.62 6.97
N SER A 118 12.75 -1.63 7.59
CA SER A 118 11.90 -0.44 7.77
C SER A 118 11.72 -0.17 9.28
N LEU A 119 12.72 0.46 9.90
CA LEU A 119 12.71 0.76 11.33
C LEU A 119 12.13 2.14 11.66
N HIS A 120 11.94 2.98 10.66
CA HIS A 120 11.57 4.39 10.80
C HIS A 120 10.16 4.70 10.31
N ASP A 121 9.47 3.76 9.70
CA ASP A 121 8.18 3.95 9.04
C ASP A 121 7.11 4.56 9.96
N ILE A 122 6.84 3.93 11.08
CA ILE A 122 5.84 4.41 12.05
C ILE A 122 6.29 5.75 12.64
N ALA A 123 7.57 5.88 13.02
CA ALA A 123 8.09 7.08 13.67
C ALA A 123 7.94 8.32 12.77
N VAL A 124 8.19 8.18 11.48
CA VAL A 124 8.11 9.28 10.52
C VAL A 124 6.66 9.57 10.14
N LEU A 125 5.89 8.57 9.73
CA LEU A 125 4.53 8.78 9.24
C LEU A 125 3.57 9.32 10.31
N ARG A 126 3.76 8.96 11.59
CA ARG A 126 2.94 9.50 12.69
C ARG A 126 3.09 11.00 12.91
N THR A 127 4.09 11.63 12.32
CA THR A 127 4.28 13.09 12.42
C THR A 127 3.41 13.87 11.42
N PHE A 128 2.80 13.20 10.46
CA PHE A 128 1.97 13.87 9.46
C PHE A 128 0.53 14.01 9.97
N PRO A 129 -0.02 15.23 10.03
CA PRO A 129 -1.41 15.45 10.42
C PRO A 129 -2.37 14.67 9.54
N GLY A 130 -3.37 14.02 10.15
CA GLY A 130 -4.37 13.23 9.44
C GLY A 130 -3.92 11.82 9.01
N MET A 131 -2.63 11.47 9.15
CA MET A 131 -2.14 10.13 8.83
C MET A 131 -2.58 9.13 9.91
N ASN A 132 -3.28 8.08 9.50
CA ASN A 132 -3.64 6.96 10.37
C ASN A 132 -2.71 5.77 10.09
N ILE A 133 -2.11 5.20 11.12
CA ILE A 133 -1.21 4.06 11.01
C ILE A 133 -1.82 2.89 11.76
N VAL A 134 -1.95 1.75 11.08
CA VAL A 134 -2.54 0.54 11.66
C VAL A 134 -1.63 -0.65 11.41
N LEU A 135 -1.35 -1.42 12.45
CA LEU A 135 -0.62 -2.68 12.37
C LEU A 135 -1.53 -3.82 12.83
N PRO A 136 -2.13 -4.57 11.91
CA PRO A 136 -2.98 -5.69 12.29
C PRO A 136 -2.16 -6.81 12.91
N CYS A 137 -2.68 -7.43 13.97
CA CYS A 137 -2.02 -8.53 14.65
C CYS A 137 -2.23 -9.89 13.94
N ASP A 138 -3.28 -10.02 13.14
CA ASP A 138 -3.62 -11.27 12.43
C ASP A 138 -4.44 -11.04 11.16
N ALA A 139 -4.71 -12.13 10.45
CA ALA A 139 -5.48 -12.11 9.20
C ALA A 139 -6.94 -11.66 9.40
N ARG A 140 -7.55 -11.94 10.56
CA ARG A 140 -8.93 -11.55 10.86
C ARG A 140 -9.04 -10.06 11.08
N GLN A 141 -8.11 -9.49 11.85
CA GLN A 141 -8.04 -8.05 12.05
C GLN A 141 -7.72 -7.34 10.73
N THR A 142 -6.78 -7.88 9.93
CA THR A 142 -6.47 -7.34 8.60
C THR A 142 -7.72 -7.24 7.73
N LYS A 143 -8.50 -8.31 7.64
CA LYS A 143 -9.75 -8.31 6.87
C LYS A 143 -10.68 -7.17 7.30
N LYS A 144 -10.94 -7.04 8.60
CA LYS A 144 -11.82 -6.00 9.14
C LYS A 144 -11.33 -4.57 8.91
N LEU A 145 -10.02 -4.38 8.79
CA LEU A 145 -9.44 -3.07 8.50
C LEU A 145 -9.53 -2.70 7.02
N VAL A 146 -9.65 -3.68 6.15
CA VAL A 146 -9.80 -3.45 4.70
C VAL A 146 -11.27 -3.21 4.32
N GLU A 147 -12.20 -3.88 5.02
CA GLU A 147 -13.67 -3.67 4.92
C GLU A 147 -14.08 -2.29 5.45
#